data_0881a89f96216f22064f2b62d846af6d
#
_entry.id   0881a89f96216f22064f2b62d846af6d
#
_cell.length_a   1.000
_cell.length_b   1.000
_cell.length_c   1.000
_cell.angle_alpha   90.00
_cell.angle_beta   90.00
_cell.angle_gamma   90.00
#
_symmetry.space_group_name_H-M   'P 1'
#
loop_
_entity.id
_entity.type
_entity.pdbx_description
1 polymer ?
#
loop_
_entity_poly.entity_id
_entity_poly.type
_entity_poly.pdbx_seq_one_letter_code
_entity_poly.pdbx_strand_id
1 'polypeptide(L)'
;MKYSIIIPVYNRPEEISELLDSLSRLSPCGQEYEIIVVEDGSTKPCEAIVKGYEAVEPVRYLKKENAGPGPARNFGAEAAKGEWLIFLDSDTIIPAGWLCAIERSLGAVREDWKCNYAAFGGPDRASADFTPVQKAISYSMTSFLTTGGIRGGKRKITRFFPRSFNMAVRADVFREMGGFAPMRFGEDMDLSMRIVEAGYHTSLVEDAWVFHKRRTDLSKFGRQVLNSGRARIALSRRHPGSLKLVHLFPLCFVIASVLVLPFDVLFCLLVLFDSTIKQMKDGQGFPSAFAIGLMSIGASYVQLWGYGLGFVAALFSKTAVSENINNERFYN
;
A
#
# COMPACT_ATOMS: atom_id res chain seq x y z
N MET A 1 -25.77 -7.99 2.43
CA MET A 1 -24.34 -8.02 2.78
C MET A 1 -23.72 -6.68 2.46
N LYS A 2 -23.04 -6.05 3.41
CA LYS A 2 -22.51 -4.70 3.22
C LYS A 2 -21.07 -4.72 2.69
N TYR A 3 -20.25 -5.64 3.16
CA TYR A 3 -18.83 -5.68 2.82
C TYR A 3 -18.38 -7.02 2.24
N SER A 4 -17.54 -6.98 1.21
CA SER A 4 -16.73 -8.11 0.75
C SER A 4 -15.25 -7.75 0.92
N ILE A 5 -14.56 -8.44 1.82
CA ILE A 5 -13.13 -8.27 2.09
C ILE A 5 -12.38 -9.22 1.16
N ILE A 6 -11.60 -8.67 0.23
CA ILE A 6 -10.92 -9.42 -0.85
C ILE A 6 -9.41 -9.39 -0.59
N ILE A 7 -8.81 -10.57 -0.48
CA ILE A 7 -7.42 -10.77 -0.10
C ILE A 7 -6.73 -11.62 -1.16
N PRO A 8 -5.91 -11.02 -2.05
CA PRO A 8 -5.07 -11.79 -2.96
C PRO A 8 -3.89 -12.38 -2.20
N VAL A 9 -3.57 -13.65 -2.46
CA VAL A 9 -2.43 -14.33 -1.83
C VAL A 9 -1.59 -15.08 -2.85
N TYR A 10 -0.25 -15.03 -2.67
CA TYR A 10 0.71 -15.80 -3.45
C TYR A 10 1.90 -16.21 -2.59
N ASN A 11 2.05 -17.51 -2.34
CA ASN A 11 3.14 -18.10 -1.56
C ASN A 11 3.33 -17.47 -0.16
N ARG A 12 2.24 -17.17 0.56
CA ARG A 12 2.24 -16.51 1.88
C ARG A 12 1.25 -17.15 2.85
N PRO A 13 1.33 -18.47 3.09
CA PRO A 13 0.38 -19.15 3.98
C PRO A 13 0.46 -18.65 5.43
N GLU A 14 1.65 -18.28 5.91
CA GLU A 14 1.83 -17.81 7.28
C GLU A 14 1.17 -16.42 7.47
N GLU A 15 1.37 -15.51 6.51
CA GLU A 15 0.78 -14.17 6.57
C GLU A 15 -0.74 -14.21 6.48
N ILE A 16 -1.31 -15.10 5.65
CA ILE A 16 -2.77 -15.23 5.56
C ILE A 16 -3.37 -15.76 6.86
N SER A 17 -2.67 -16.68 7.56
CA SER A 17 -3.10 -17.15 8.87
C SER A 17 -3.18 -16.02 9.87
N GLU A 18 -2.15 -15.17 9.97
CA GLU A 18 -2.12 -14.03 10.88
C GLU A 18 -3.22 -12.99 10.54
N LEU A 19 -3.47 -12.76 9.24
CA LEU A 19 -4.53 -11.85 8.80
C LEU A 19 -5.91 -12.39 9.16
N LEU A 20 -6.20 -13.67 8.90
CA LEU A 20 -7.47 -14.30 9.26
C LEU A 20 -7.68 -14.33 10.78
N ASP A 21 -6.64 -14.62 11.56
CA ASP A 21 -6.65 -14.51 13.02
C ASP A 21 -7.01 -13.09 13.49
N SER A 22 -6.54 -12.07 12.81
CA SER A 22 -6.85 -10.68 13.14
C SER A 22 -8.28 -10.30 12.76
N LEU A 23 -8.79 -10.82 11.65
CA LEU A 23 -10.17 -10.61 11.19
C LEU A 23 -11.18 -11.33 12.09
N SER A 24 -10.86 -12.53 12.61
CA SER A 24 -11.72 -13.25 13.55
C SER A 24 -11.89 -12.55 14.91
N ARG A 25 -11.05 -11.56 15.19
CA ARG A 25 -11.11 -10.73 16.39
C ARG A 25 -11.77 -9.37 16.16
N LEU A 26 -12.43 -9.17 15.02
CA LEU A 26 -13.15 -7.93 14.75
C LEU A 26 -14.27 -7.69 15.78
N SER A 27 -14.36 -6.47 16.28
CA SER A 27 -15.47 -6.08 17.16
C SER A 27 -16.78 -6.08 16.37
N PRO A 28 -17.88 -6.60 16.94
CA PRO A 28 -19.19 -6.56 16.31
C PRO A 28 -19.60 -5.10 16.00
N CYS A 29 -19.96 -4.81 14.77
CA CYS A 29 -20.44 -3.49 14.34
C CYS A 29 -21.85 -3.55 13.72
N GLY A 30 -22.53 -4.70 13.82
CA GLY A 30 -23.90 -4.89 13.34
C GLY A 30 -24.02 -4.99 11.82
N GLN A 31 -22.90 -5.14 11.10
CA GLN A 31 -22.89 -5.26 9.63
C GLN A 31 -22.42 -6.64 9.18
N GLU A 32 -23.06 -7.12 8.13
CA GLU A 32 -22.66 -8.39 7.50
C GLU A 32 -21.50 -8.18 6.56
N TYR A 33 -20.51 -9.07 6.64
CA TYR A 33 -19.38 -9.12 5.71
C TYR A 33 -19.09 -10.54 5.26
N GLU A 34 -18.36 -10.70 4.18
CA GLU A 34 -17.71 -11.93 3.75
C GLU A 34 -16.21 -11.68 3.53
N ILE A 35 -15.42 -12.74 3.63
CA ILE A 35 -14.00 -12.72 3.33
C ILE A 35 -13.77 -13.61 2.10
N ILE A 36 -13.08 -13.09 1.10
CA ILE A 36 -12.75 -13.81 -0.14
C ILE A 36 -11.23 -13.86 -0.27
N VAL A 37 -10.64 -15.02 0.01
CA VAL A 37 -9.21 -15.27 -0.19
C VAL A 37 -9.01 -15.78 -1.61
N VAL A 38 -8.20 -15.09 -2.39
CA VAL A 38 -7.91 -15.44 -3.79
C VAL A 38 -6.47 -15.91 -3.91
N GLU A 39 -6.29 -17.21 -4.08
CA GLU A 39 -4.99 -17.85 -4.33
C GLU A 39 -4.56 -17.64 -5.78
N ASP A 40 -3.50 -16.88 -6.01
CA ASP A 40 -3.01 -16.50 -7.34
C ASP A 40 -1.89 -17.45 -7.84
N GLY A 41 -2.19 -18.74 -7.91
CA GLY A 41 -1.29 -19.74 -8.48
C GLY A 41 -0.07 -20.07 -7.62
N SER A 42 -0.21 -20.07 -6.29
CA SER A 42 0.88 -20.41 -5.37
C SER A 42 1.40 -21.82 -5.52
N THR A 43 2.70 -21.99 -5.32
CA THR A 43 3.35 -23.29 -5.11
C THR A 43 3.21 -23.79 -3.67
N LYS A 44 2.96 -22.86 -2.73
CA LYS A 44 2.62 -23.14 -1.33
C LYS A 44 1.21 -22.60 -1.05
N PRO A 45 0.16 -23.39 -1.34
CA PRO A 45 -1.22 -22.94 -1.19
C PRO A 45 -1.62 -22.76 0.27
N CYS A 46 -2.52 -21.83 0.52
CA CYS A 46 -3.09 -21.57 1.84
C CYS A 46 -4.48 -22.21 2.06
N GLU A 47 -4.95 -23.05 1.15
CA GLU A 47 -6.30 -23.63 1.15
C GLU A 47 -6.66 -24.30 2.49
N ALA A 48 -5.75 -25.13 3.03
CA ALA A 48 -5.99 -25.84 4.30
C ALA A 48 -6.15 -24.85 5.49
N ILE A 49 -5.41 -23.76 5.48
CA ILE A 49 -5.51 -22.69 6.49
C ILE A 49 -6.88 -22.02 6.38
N VAL A 50 -7.27 -21.58 5.17
CA VAL A 50 -8.55 -20.89 4.96
C VAL A 50 -9.74 -21.76 5.37
N LYS A 51 -9.73 -23.04 5.00
CA LYS A 51 -10.77 -24.01 5.39
C LYS A 51 -10.90 -24.16 6.90
N GLY A 52 -9.83 -24.01 7.66
CA GLY A 52 -9.86 -24.02 9.13
C GLY A 52 -10.70 -22.89 9.73
N TYR A 53 -10.90 -21.79 9.00
CA TYR A 53 -11.71 -20.64 9.45
C TYR A 53 -13.17 -20.67 8.99
N GLU A 54 -13.57 -21.53 8.03
CA GLU A 54 -14.93 -21.57 7.48
C GLU A 54 -16.02 -21.83 8.53
N ALA A 55 -15.67 -22.48 9.65
CA ALA A 55 -16.60 -22.75 10.75
C ALA A 55 -16.84 -21.52 11.67
N VAL A 56 -15.96 -20.55 11.66
CA VAL A 56 -15.98 -19.39 12.58
C VAL A 56 -16.10 -18.04 11.87
N GLU A 57 -15.76 -18.00 10.59
CA GLU A 57 -15.78 -16.79 9.76
C GLU A 57 -16.47 -17.03 8.42
N PRO A 58 -17.17 -16.04 7.85
CA PRO A 58 -17.79 -16.15 6.53
C PRO A 58 -16.72 -16.06 5.42
N VAL A 59 -15.75 -16.97 5.42
CA VAL A 59 -14.62 -16.99 4.49
C VAL A 59 -14.86 -17.95 3.32
N ARG A 60 -14.42 -17.53 2.15
CA ARG A 60 -14.44 -18.33 0.90
C ARG A 60 -13.06 -18.36 0.29
N TYR A 61 -12.63 -19.53 -0.14
CA TYR A 61 -11.38 -19.73 -0.87
C TYR A 61 -11.64 -19.84 -2.37
N LEU A 62 -10.93 -19.02 -3.16
CA LEU A 62 -10.94 -19.06 -4.62
C LEU A 62 -9.52 -19.28 -5.12
N LYS A 63 -9.35 -20.06 -6.19
CA LYS A 63 -8.06 -20.36 -6.80
C LYS A 63 -8.07 -20.00 -8.27
N LYS A 64 -6.98 -19.40 -8.76
CA LYS A 64 -6.75 -19.09 -10.17
C LYS A 64 -5.27 -19.29 -10.56
N GLU A 65 -4.98 -19.33 -11.84
CA GLU A 65 -3.61 -19.26 -12.34
C GLU A 65 -2.98 -17.90 -12.02
N ASN A 66 -1.65 -17.89 -11.81
CA ASN A 66 -0.92 -16.67 -11.47
C ASN A 66 -1.04 -15.63 -12.60
N ALA A 67 -1.54 -14.46 -12.24
CA ALA A 67 -1.63 -13.31 -13.14
C ALA A 67 -1.31 -11.98 -12.43
N GLY A 68 -0.92 -12.05 -11.15
CA GLY A 68 -0.57 -10.90 -10.34
C GLY A 68 -1.72 -10.35 -9.48
N PRO A 69 -1.41 -9.40 -8.59
CA PRO A 69 -2.33 -8.96 -7.53
C PRO A 69 -3.57 -8.23 -8.08
N GLY A 70 -3.44 -7.43 -9.14
CA GLY A 70 -4.57 -6.72 -9.75
C GLY A 70 -5.63 -7.69 -10.30
N PRO A 71 -5.27 -8.62 -11.23
CA PRO A 71 -6.17 -9.67 -11.71
C PRO A 71 -6.73 -10.57 -10.61
N ALA A 72 -5.96 -10.86 -9.56
CA ALA A 72 -6.47 -11.64 -8.43
C ALA A 72 -7.55 -10.89 -7.65
N ARG A 73 -7.37 -9.58 -7.41
CA ARG A 73 -8.40 -8.74 -6.79
C ARG A 73 -9.64 -8.63 -7.67
N ASN A 74 -9.49 -8.49 -8.99
CA ASN A 74 -10.63 -8.48 -9.92
C ASN A 74 -11.43 -9.77 -9.85
N PHE A 75 -10.76 -10.92 -9.85
CA PHE A 75 -11.39 -12.24 -9.74
C PHE A 75 -12.17 -12.40 -8.43
N GLY A 76 -11.62 -11.90 -7.31
CA GLY A 76 -12.33 -11.86 -6.03
C GLY A 76 -13.55 -10.92 -6.07
N ALA A 77 -13.41 -9.76 -6.73
CA ALA A 77 -14.48 -8.78 -6.86
C ALA A 77 -15.66 -9.28 -7.71
N GLU A 78 -15.41 -10.10 -8.72
CA GLU A 78 -16.46 -10.76 -9.52
C GLU A 78 -17.32 -11.73 -8.68
N ALA A 79 -16.72 -12.39 -7.69
CA ALA A 79 -17.39 -13.31 -6.78
C ALA A 79 -18.05 -12.62 -5.57
N ALA A 80 -17.79 -11.35 -5.36
CA ALA A 80 -18.21 -10.58 -4.20
C ALA A 80 -19.70 -10.20 -4.25
N LYS A 81 -20.35 -10.19 -3.08
CA LYS A 81 -21.77 -9.86 -2.90
C LYS A 81 -22.00 -8.53 -2.14
N GLY A 82 -20.94 -7.96 -1.57
CA GLY A 82 -21.01 -6.74 -0.78
C GLY A 82 -21.26 -5.49 -1.62
N GLU A 83 -21.89 -4.49 -1.00
CA GLU A 83 -22.04 -3.15 -1.56
C GLU A 83 -20.69 -2.42 -1.65
N TRP A 84 -19.80 -2.74 -0.71
CA TRP A 84 -18.43 -2.23 -0.64
C TRP A 84 -17.45 -3.36 -0.79
N LEU A 85 -16.52 -3.22 -1.74
CA LEU A 85 -15.39 -4.11 -1.94
C LEU A 85 -14.20 -3.55 -1.16
N ILE A 86 -13.70 -4.28 -0.18
CA ILE A 86 -12.56 -3.89 0.63
C ILE A 86 -11.37 -4.77 0.25
N PHE A 87 -10.31 -4.15 -0.25
CA PHE A 87 -9.08 -4.84 -0.62
C PHE A 87 -8.07 -4.72 0.52
N LEU A 88 -7.50 -5.85 0.92
CA LEU A 88 -6.41 -5.95 1.89
C LEU A 88 -5.26 -6.74 1.27
N ASP A 89 -4.02 -6.36 1.58
CA ASP A 89 -2.87 -7.20 1.25
C ASP A 89 -2.70 -8.30 2.30
N SER A 90 -2.24 -9.49 1.88
CA SER A 90 -2.10 -10.68 2.76
C SER A 90 -1.13 -10.46 3.94
N ASP A 91 -0.25 -9.47 3.87
CA ASP A 91 0.75 -9.10 4.89
C ASP A 91 0.29 -7.95 5.82
N THR A 92 -1.04 -7.80 5.97
CA THR A 92 -1.64 -6.84 6.91
C THR A 92 -2.18 -7.54 8.16
N ILE A 93 -2.26 -6.80 9.28
CA ILE A 93 -2.91 -7.22 10.52
C ILE A 93 -3.94 -6.16 10.89
N ILE A 94 -5.15 -6.59 11.17
CA ILE A 94 -6.32 -5.72 11.31
C ILE A 94 -6.65 -5.53 12.79
N PRO A 95 -6.73 -4.26 13.29
CA PRO A 95 -7.19 -3.98 14.65
C PRO A 95 -8.67 -4.33 14.84
N ALA A 96 -9.05 -4.80 16.03
CA ALA A 96 -10.41 -5.21 16.33
C ALA A 96 -11.48 -4.13 16.01
N GLY A 97 -11.18 -2.85 16.22
CA GLY A 97 -12.10 -1.73 15.96
C GLY A 97 -12.14 -1.23 14.51
N TRP A 98 -11.41 -1.85 13.58
CA TRP A 98 -11.24 -1.37 12.22
C TRP A 98 -12.56 -1.26 11.44
N LEU A 99 -13.39 -2.30 11.44
CA LEU A 99 -14.68 -2.28 10.74
C LEU A 99 -15.65 -1.27 11.36
N CYS A 100 -15.64 -1.12 12.68
CA CYS A 100 -16.45 -0.11 13.37
C CYS A 100 -15.99 1.33 13.04
N ALA A 101 -14.69 1.54 12.79
CA ALA A 101 -14.17 2.84 12.35
C ALA A 101 -14.64 3.16 10.92
N ILE A 102 -14.67 2.17 10.03
CA ILE A 102 -15.24 2.31 8.68
C ILE A 102 -16.72 2.71 8.78
N GLU A 103 -17.52 1.99 9.57
CA GLU A 103 -18.95 2.28 9.75
C GLU A 103 -19.21 3.70 10.23
N ARG A 104 -18.49 4.13 11.27
CA ARG A 104 -18.59 5.50 11.78
C ARG A 104 -18.26 6.54 10.71
N SER A 105 -17.21 6.28 9.92
CA SER A 105 -16.82 7.20 8.85
C SER A 105 -17.85 7.28 7.74
N LEU A 106 -18.42 6.14 7.33
CA LEU A 106 -19.49 6.11 6.31
C LEU A 106 -20.75 6.84 6.80
N GLY A 107 -21.11 6.67 8.08
CA GLY A 107 -22.22 7.39 8.71
C GLY A 107 -22.00 8.89 8.83
N ALA A 108 -20.74 9.33 8.85
CA ALA A 108 -20.34 10.74 8.95
C ALA A 108 -20.02 11.40 7.60
N VAL A 109 -20.23 10.70 6.49
CA VAL A 109 -20.04 11.28 5.15
C VAL A 109 -20.96 12.47 4.96
N ARG A 110 -20.41 13.59 4.51
CA ARG A 110 -21.15 14.82 4.22
C ARG A 110 -22.34 14.54 3.30
N GLU A 111 -23.48 15.20 3.56
CA GLU A 111 -24.71 14.99 2.83
C GLU A 111 -24.55 15.24 1.32
N ASP A 112 -23.82 16.31 0.97
CA ASP A 112 -23.52 16.69 -0.41
C ASP A 112 -22.56 15.71 -1.15
N TRP A 113 -21.89 14.82 -0.42
CA TRP A 113 -21.01 13.80 -0.97
C TRP A 113 -21.64 12.41 -1.09
N LYS A 114 -22.72 12.14 -0.36
CA LYS A 114 -23.30 10.79 -0.26
C LYS A 114 -23.56 10.12 -1.60
N CYS A 115 -24.09 10.88 -2.59
CA CYS A 115 -24.38 10.33 -3.91
C CYS A 115 -23.11 9.90 -4.67
N ASN A 116 -22.02 10.69 -4.53
CA ASN A 116 -20.78 10.52 -5.28
C ASN A 116 -19.62 10.00 -4.43
N TYR A 117 -19.87 9.57 -3.19
CA TYR A 117 -18.83 8.98 -2.35
C TYR A 117 -18.60 7.53 -2.78
N ALA A 118 -17.40 7.23 -3.26
CA ALA A 118 -17.15 5.99 -3.97
C ALA A 118 -15.98 5.17 -3.43
N ALA A 119 -15.01 5.80 -2.76
CA ALA A 119 -13.87 5.04 -2.23
C ALA A 119 -13.26 5.70 -0.99
N PHE A 120 -12.66 4.86 -0.16
CA PHE A 120 -11.87 5.32 0.97
C PHE A 120 -10.70 4.36 1.22
N GLY A 121 -9.77 4.77 2.06
CA GLY A 121 -8.70 3.93 2.55
C GLY A 121 -8.26 4.36 3.93
N GLY A 122 -7.66 3.43 4.66
CA GLY A 122 -7.04 3.70 5.95
C GLY A 122 -5.52 3.76 5.85
N PRO A 123 -4.84 4.42 6.80
CA PRO A 123 -3.38 4.49 6.82
C PRO A 123 -2.77 3.15 7.26
N ASP A 124 -1.51 2.94 6.89
CA ASP A 124 -0.68 1.88 7.43
C ASP A 124 0.12 2.38 8.64
N ARG A 125 0.28 1.52 9.63
CA ARG A 125 1.12 1.76 10.81
C ARG A 125 2.23 0.72 10.91
N ALA A 126 3.36 1.14 11.46
CA ALA A 126 4.43 0.23 11.81
C ALA A 126 4.03 -0.57 13.05
N SER A 127 4.29 -1.89 13.06
CA SER A 127 4.18 -2.67 14.29
C SER A 127 5.30 -2.29 15.27
N ALA A 128 5.00 -2.41 16.57
CA ALA A 128 6.00 -2.25 17.63
C ALA A 128 7.17 -3.27 17.49
N ASP A 129 6.84 -4.46 16.96
CA ASP A 129 7.76 -5.59 16.79
C ASP A 129 8.68 -5.47 15.57
N PHE A 130 8.66 -4.33 14.87
CA PHE A 130 9.53 -4.13 13.71
C PHE A 130 11.01 -4.22 14.12
N THR A 131 11.78 -4.98 13.34
CA THR A 131 13.22 -5.02 13.44
C THR A 131 13.84 -3.64 13.21
N PRO A 132 15.08 -3.38 13.66
CA PRO A 132 15.75 -2.10 13.39
C PRO A 132 15.80 -1.72 11.91
N VAL A 133 16.00 -2.70 11.02
CA VAL A 133 15.97 -2.47 9.56
C VAL A 133 14.58 -2.06 9.08
N GLN A 134 13.51 -2.72 9.55
CA GLN A 134 12.14 -2.35 9.21
C GLN A 134 11.77 -0.97 9.75
N LYS A 135 12.25 -0.58 10.94
CA LYS A 135 12.06 0.77 11.49
C LYS A 135 12.77 1.82 10.63
N ALA A 136 13.99 1.54 10.17
CA ALA A 136 14.75 2.40 9.27
C ALA A 136 14.05 2.56 7.89
N ILE A 137 13.54 1.47 7.32
CA ILE A 137 12.73 1.49 6.09
C ILE A 137 11.45 2.30 6.31
N SER A 138 10.74 2.08 7.41
CA SER A 138 9.53 2.83 7.75
C SER A 138 9.80 4.33 7.88
N TYR A 139 10.92 4.70 8.51
CA TYR A 139 11.39 6.07 8.58
C TYR A 139 11.56 6.66 7.17
N SER A 140 12.33 5.99 6.30
CA SER A 140 12.59 6.49 4.94
C SER A 140 11.31 6.62 4.10
N MET A 141 10.30 5.78 4.32
CA MET A 141 9.01 5.84 3.61
C MET A 141 8.07 6.95 4.10
N THR A 142 8.29 7.50 5.29
CA THR A 142 7.38 8.47 5.93
C THR A 142 8.03 9.83 6.24
N SER A 143 9.37 9.92 6.22
CA SER A 143 10.09 11.16 6.50
C SER A 143 9.84 12.22 5.43
N PHE A 144 9.75 13.47 5.86
CA PHE A 144 9.72 14.62 4.96
C PHE A 144 10.98 14.72 4.10
N LEU A 145 12.14 14.36 4.66
CA LEU A 145 13.44 14.42 3.97
C LEU A 145 13.54 13.48 2.77
N THR A 146 12.70 12.44 2.70
CA THR A 146 12.73 11.43 1.64
C THR A 146 11.49 11.45 0.75
N THR A 147 10.34 11.88 1.28
CA THR A 147 9.06 11.83 0.56
C THR A 147 8.46 13.22 0.26
N GLY A 148 9.11 14.30 0.73
CA GLY A 148 8.57 15.65 0.59
C GLY A 148 7.22 15.84 1.28
N GLY A 149 6.87 14.98 2.27
CA GLY A 149 5.62 15.06 3.01
C GLY A 149 4.40 14.46 2.29
N ILE A 150 4.58 13.74 1.18
CA ILE A 150 3.49 13.04 0.48
C ILE A 150 2.91 11.93 1.35
N ARG A 151 3.74 11.28 2.18
CA ARG A 151 3.33 10.25 3.13
C ARG A 151 3.53 10.73 4.56
N GLY A 152 2.61 10.42 5.44
CA GLY A 152 2.69 10.76 6.87
C GLY A 152 2.41 12.23 7.21
N GLY A 153 2.06 13.08 6.26
CA GLY A 153 1.74 14.48 6.51
C GLY A 153 0.28 14.70 6.93
N LYS A 154 0.05 15.55 7.94
CA LYS A 154 -1.28 16.00 8.40
C LYS A 154 -1.97 17.00 7.44
N ARG A 155 -1.57 17.08 6.18
CA ARG A 155 -2.21 17.97 5.22
C ARG A 155 -3.60 17.42 4.87
N LYS A 156 -4.64 18.26 4.98
CA LYS A 156 -5.95 18.00 4.37
C LYS A 156 -5.75 17.83 2.87
N ILE A 157 -5.73 16.59 2.42
CA ILE A 157 -5.60 16.26 1.00
C ILE A 157 -6.98 16.44 0.41
N THR A 158 -7.14 17.40 -0.51
CA THR A 158 -8.39 17.66 -1.22
C THR A 158 -8.81 16.48 -2.13
N ARG A 159 -7.86 15.62 -2.49
CA ARG A 159 -8.08 14.40 -3.27
C ARG A 159 -7.24 13.28 -2.65
N PHE A 160 -7.90 12.30 -2.05
CA PHE A 160 -7.25 11.12 -1.49
C PHE A 160 -7.23 10.01 -2.54
N PHE A 161 -6.12 9.28 -2.63
CA PHE A 161 -5.96 8.13 -3.51
C PHE A 161 -5.78 6.88 -2.67
N PRO A 162 -6.84 6.11 -2.40
CA PRO A 162 -6.75 4.86 -1.64
C PRO A 162 -5.72 3.89 -2.22
N ARG A 163 -5.09 3.11 -1.36
CA ARG A 163 -4.07 2.11 -1.74
C ARG A 163 -4.55 0.72 -1.39
N SER A 164 -4.27 -0.24 -2.26
CA SER A 164 -4.83 -1.60 -2.21
C SER A 164 -4.57 -2.39 -0.93
N PHE A 165 -3.59 -2.01 -0.14
CA PHE A 165 -3.33 -2.67 1.15
C PHE A 165 -4.44 -2.43 2.20
N ASN A 166 -5.25 -1.39 2.03
CA ASN A 166 -6.40 -1.03 2.87
C ASN A 166 -7.29 -0.04 2.10
N MET A 167 -7.99 -0.53 1.09
CA MET A 167 -8.79 0.26 0.15
C MET A 167 -10.20 -0.29 0.06
N ALA A 168 -11.18 0.56 0.18
CA ALA A 168 -12.57 0.22 -0.11
C ALA A 168 -13.09 1.00 -1.31
N VAL A 169 -13.86 0.33 -2.15
CA VAL A 169 -14.53 0.92 -3.32
C VAL A 169 -15.97 0.42 -3.37
N ARG A 170 -16.91 1.28 -3.65
CA ARG A 170 -18.29 0.90 -3.89
C ARG A 170 -18.38 -0.01 -5.11
N ALA A 171 -19.10 -1.14 -4.98
CA ALA A 171 -19.06 -2.22 -5.97
C ALA A 171 -19.58 -1.81 -7.36
N ASP A 172 -20.56 -0.90 -7.43
CA ASP A 172 -21.07 -0.36 -8.71
C ASP A 172 -20.00 0.50 -9.39
N VAL A 173 -19.33 1.39 -8.64
CA VAL A 173 -18.23 2.23 -9.16
C VAL A 173 -17.03 1.39 -9.57
N PHE A 174 -16.69 0.34 -8.81
CA PHE A 174 -15.61 -0.57 -9.19
C PHE A 174 -15.87 -1.23 -10.55
N ARG A 175 -17.11 -1.68 -10.79
CA ARG A 175 -17.51 -2.25 -12.07
C ARG A 175 -17.53 -1.21 -13.19
N GLU A 176 -18.04 -0.01 -12.93
CA GLU A 176 -18.04 1.12 -13.87
C GLU A 176 -16.61 1.48 -14.32
N MET A 177 -15.65 1.49 -13.35
CA MET A 177 -14.25 1.73 -13.66
C MET A 177 -13.55 0.55 -14.36
N GLY A 178 -14.18 -0.60 -14.49
CA GLY A 178 -13.57 -1.80 -15.09
C GLY A 178 -12.52 -2.47 -14.20
N GLY A 179 -12.56 -2.23 -12.89
CA GLY A 179 -11.66 -2.84 -11.92
C GLY A 179 -10.21 -2.35 -11.99
N PHE A 180 -9.28 -3.15 -11.45
CA PHE A 180 -7.85 -2.89 -11.54
C PHE A 180 -7.35 -3.12 -12.97
N ALA A 181 -6.60 -2.16 -13.48
CA ALA A 181 -5.95 -2.31 -14.79
C ALA A 181 -4.88 -3.41 -14.78
N PRO A 182 -4.57 -4.05 -15.92
CA PRO A 182 -3.52 -5.06 -16.04
C PRO A 182 -2.12 -4.39 -15.99
N MET A 183 -1.81 -3.79 -14.86
CA MET A 183 -0.53 -3.15 -14.56
C MET A 183 0.24 -4.00 -13.56
N ARG A 184 1.54 -4.11 -13.75
CA ARG A 184 2.41 -4.82 -12.80
C ARG A 184 2.56 -4.08 -11.47
N PHE A 185 2.58 -2.75 -11.49
CA PHE A 185 2.75 -1.88 -10.34
C PHE A 185 1.93 -0.61 -10.52
N GLY A 186 1.28 -0.14 -9.45
CA GLY A 186 0.51 1.10 -9.43
C GLY A 186 -0.92 0.97 -9.93
N GLU A 187 -1.43 -0.27 -10.05
CA GLU A 187 -2.80 -0.59 -10.42
C GLU A 187 -3.82 0.02 -9.46
N ASP A 188 -3.46 0.14 -8.19
CA ASP A 188 -4.26 0.78 -7.15
C ASP A 188 -4.34 2.30 -7.33
N MET A 189 -3.22 2.92 -7.67
CA MET A 189 -3.18 4.35 -7.98
C MET A 189 -3.92 4.66 -9.28
N ASP A 190 -3.80 3.81 -10.30
CA ASP A 190 -4.54 3.95 -11.55
C ASP A 190 -6.06 3.91 -11.30
N LEU A 191 -6.55 2.92 -10.55
CA LEU A 191 -7.96 2.81 -10.19
C LEU A 191 -8.42 4.03 -9.40
N SER A 192 -7.66 4.44 -8.38
CA SER A 192 -7.97 5.62 -7.58
C SER A 192 -8.03 6.91 -8.41
N MET A 193 -7.13 7.06 -9.39
CA MET A 193 -7.15 8.22 -10.30
C MET A 193 -8.38 8.21 -11.20
N ARG A 194 -8.73 7.05 -11.79
CA ARG A 194 -9.96 6.92 -12.60
C ARG A 194 -11.22 7.28 -11.81
N ILE A 195 -11.33 6.81 -10.57
CA ILE A 195 -12.46 7.14 -9.68
C ILE A 195 -12.54 8.67 -9.45
N VAL A 196 -11.41 9.32 -9.15
CA VAL A 196 -11.38 10.78 -8.93
C VAL A 196 -11.62 11.57 -10.20
N GLU A 197 -11.08 11.13 -11.33
CA GLU A 197 -11.28 11.75 -12.67
C GLU A 197 -12.72 11.63 -13.14
N ALA A 198 -13.43 10.56 -12.77
CA ALA A 198 -14.87 10.38 -13.01
C ALA A 198 -15.76 11.28 -12.12
N GLY A 199 -15.18 12.08 -11.22
CA GLY A 199 -15.92 13.01 -10.36
C GLY A 199 -16.39 12.43 -9.02
N TYR A 200 -15.99 11.22 -8.68
CA TYR A 200 -16.31 10.62 -7.40
C TYR A 200 -15.46 11.16 -6.25
N HIS A 201 -16.05 11.20 -5.06
CA HIS A 201 -15.37 11.57 -3.83
C HIS A 201 -14.67 10.39 -3.19
N THR A 202 -13.48 10.65 -2.68
CA THR A 202 -12.64 9.68 -1.96
C THR A 202 -12.15 10.29 -0.65
N SER A 203 -11.93 9.49 0.38
CA SER A 203 -11.44 9.99 1.66
C SER A 203 -10.42 9.07 2.35
N LEU A 204 -9.66 9.65 3.26
CA LEU A 204 -8.87 8.92 4.25
C LEU A 204 -9.71 8.71 5.50
N VAL A 205 -9.84 7.46 5.94
CA VAL A 205 -10.43 7.06 7.22
C VAL A 205 -9.29 6.79 8.21
N GLU A 206 -8.89 7.81 8.96
CA GLU A 206 -7.69 7.75 9.82
C GLU A 206 -7.76 6.65 10.89
N ASP A 207 -8.96 6.37 11.42
CA ASP A 207 -9.20 5.36 12.45
C ASP A 207 -9.26 3.93 11.90
N ALA A 208 -9.46 3.76 10.59
CA ALA A 208 -9.43 2.46 9.93
C ALA A 208 -8.01 2.09 9.48
N TRP A 209 -7.06 2.21 10.37
CA TRP A 209 -5.67 1.88 10.10
C TRP A 209 -5.40 0.38 10.19
N VAL A 210 -4.33 -0.07 9.51
CA VAL A 210 -3.85 -1.46 9.56
C VAL A 210 -2.35 -1.50 9.88
N PHE A 211 -1.89 -2.57 10.53
CA PHE A 211 -0.47 -2.85 10.54
C PHE A 211 -0.09 -3.49 9.21
N HIS A 212 0.92 -2.94 8.54
CA HIS A 212 1.41 -3.48 7.27
C HIS A 212 2.88 -3.85 7.43
N LYS A 213 3.20 -5.13 7.23
CA LYS A 213 4.56 -5.64 7.37
C LYS A 213 5.48 -4.94 6.36
N ARG A 214 6.55 -4.32 6.87
CA ARG A 214 7.58 -3.73 6.01
C ARG A 214 8.51 -4.80 5.48
N ARG A 215 9.18 -4.52 4.36
CA ARG A 215 10.23 -5.39 3.84
C ARG A 215 11.29 -5.62 4.89
N THR A 216 11.80 -6.85 4.98
CA THR A 216 12.73 -7.28 6.01
C THR A 216 14.18 -6.93 5.71
N ASP A 217 14.48 -6.61 4.43
CA ASP A 217 15.82 -6.25 3.97
C ASP A 217 15.83 -5.11 2.95
N LEU A 218 16.97 -4.44 2.85
CA LEU A 218 17.16 -3.28 1.97
C LEU A 218 17.14 -3.64 0.48
N SER A 219 17.49 -4.89 0.10
CA SER A 219 17.46 -5.32 -1.31
C SER A 219 16.04 -5.42 -1.82
N LYS A 220 15.15 -6.10 -1.06
CA LYS A 220 13.72 -6.17 -1.38
C LYS A 220 13.08 -4.78 -1.38
N PHE A 221 13.48 -3.94 -0.43
CA PHE A 221 13.04 -2.55 -0.37
C PHE A 221 13.49 -1.75 -1.60
N GLY A 222 14.75 -1.88 -2.02
CA GLY A 222 15.29 -1.23 -3.21
C GLY A 222 14.53 -1.60 -4.48
N ARG A 223 14.22 -2.90 -4.67
CA ARG A 223 13.38 -3.37 -5.78
C ARG A 223 11.97 -2.75 -5.74
N GLN A 224 11.35 -2.69 -4.57
CA GLN A 224 10.03 -2.06 -4.39
C GLN A 224 10.06 -0.59 -4.79
N VAL A 225 11.05 0.15 -4.37
CA VAL A 225 11.16 1.60 -4.64
C VAL A 225 11.47 1.87 -6.12
N LEU A 226 12.36 1.07 -6.72
CA LEU A 226 12.66 1.14 -8.15
C LEU A 226 11.40 0.92 -8.99
N ASN A 227 10.58 -0.06 -8.63
CA ASN A 227 9.30 -0.31 -9.28
C ASN A 227 8.30 0.84 -9.05
N SER A 228 8.34 1.49 -7.89
CA SER A 228 7.51 2.68 -7.64
C SER A 228 7.89 3.86 -8.54
N GLY A 229 9.18 4.06 -8.79
CA GLY A 229 9.67 5.06 -9.76
C GLY A 229 9.20 4.74 -11.20
N ARG A 230 9.29 3.48 -11.61
CA ARG A 230 8.78 3.01 -12.91
C ARG A 230 7.27 3.21 -13.04
N ALA A 231 6.52 2.82 -12.03
CA ALA A 231 5.06 2.98 -11.98
C ALA A 231 4.65 4.45 -12.11
N ARG A 232 5.41 5.39 -11.56
CA ARG A 232 5.10 6.82 -11.67
C ARG A 232 5.07 7.32 -13.11
N ILE A 233 6.00 6.86 -13.95
CA ILE A 233 6.01 7.21 -15.38
C ILE A 233 4.86 6.52 -16.12
N ALA A 234 4.59 5.25 -15.83
CA ALA A 234 3.45 4.55 -16.43
C ALA A 234 2.12 5.27 -16.11
N LEU A 235 1.92 5.65 -14.85
CA LEU A 235 0.76 6.43 -14.42
C LEU A 235 0.68 7.81 -15.09
N SER A 236 1.81 8.51 -15.28
CA SER A 236 1.78 9.81 -15.94
C SER A 236 1.42 9.73 -17.43
N ARG A 237 1.72 8.61 -18.08
CA ARG A 237 1.32 8.36 -19.47
C ARG A 237 -0.17 8.03 -19.59
N ARG A 238 -0.74 7.34 -18.58
CA ARG A 238 -2.18 7.00 -18.54
C ARG A 238 -3.04 8.17 -18.07
N HIS A 239 -2.52 8.98 -17.16
CA HIS A 239 -3.18 10.12 -16.53
C HIS A 239 -2.38 11.40 -16.79
N PRO A 240 -2.55 12.06 -17.96
CA PRO A 240 -1.85 13.30 -18.28
C PRO A 240 -2.07 14.37 -17.19
N GLY A 241 -1.00 15.07 -16.81
CA GLY A 241 -1.04 16.06 -15.73
C GLY A 241 -0.90 15.50 -14.30
N SER A 242 -0.84 14.17 -14.13
CA SER A 242 -0.64 13.55 -12.81
C SER A 242 0.79 13.65 -12.28
N LEU A 243 1.77 13.98 -13.14
CA LEU A 243 3.15 14.18 -12.76
C LEU A 243 3.31 15.56 -12.14
N LYS A 244 3.79 15.61 -10.89
CA LYS A 244 4.03 16.84 -10.13
C LYS A 244 5.53 17.02 -9.90
N LEU A 245 5.97 18.27 -9.67
CA LEU A 245 7.38 18.60 -9.39
C LEU A 245 7.98 17.75 -8.25
N VAL A 246 7.20 17.46 -7.22
CA VAL A 246 7.64 16.61 -6.10
C VAL A 246 8.06 15.19 -6.54
N HIS A 247 7.55 14.67 -7.64
CA HIS A 247 7.97 13.38 -8.18
C HIS A 247 9.36 13.41 -8.83
N LEU A 248 9.87 14.60 -9.13
CA LEU A 248 11.24 14.80 -9.64
C LEU A 248 12.26 14.90 -8.51
N PHE A 249 11.80 15.14 -7.26
CA PHE A 249 12.69 15.29 -6.11
C PHE A 249 13.75 14.18 -5.97
N PRO A 250 13.39 12.86 -6.07
CA PRO A 250 14.38 11.79 -6.00
C PRO A 250 15.42 11.85 -7.13
N LEU A 251 15.02 12.25 -8.33
CA LEU A 251 15.97 12.42 -9.45
C LEU A 251 16.93 13.59 -9.18
N CYS A 252 16.42 14.73 -8.74
CA CYS A 252 17.26 15.88 -8.34
C CYS A 252 18.21 15.50 -7.21
N PHE A 253 17.76 14.68 -6.26
CA PHE A 253 18.60 14.16 -5.18
C PHE A 253 19.75 13.31 -5.74
N VAL A 254 19.48 12.38 -6.67
CA VAL A 254 20.53 11.55 -7.29
C VAL A 254 21.59 12.42 -7.97
N ILE A 255 21.17 13.45 -8.71
CA ILE A 255 22.11 14.38 -9.36
C ILE A 255 22.93 15.15 -8.33
N ALA A 256 22.28 15.70 -7.29
CA ALA A 256 22.96 16.45 -6.25
C ALA A 256 23.97 15.61 -5.47
N SER A 257 23.61 14.37 -5.13
CA SER A 257 24.48 13.45 -4.37
C SER A 257 25.70 12.98 -5.17
N VAL A 258 25.67 13.05 -6.50
CA VAL A 258 26.85 12.71 -7.34
C VAL A 258 27.77 13.95 -7.51
N LEU A 259 27.19 15.15 -7.60
CA LEU A 259 27.93 16.36 -7.96
C LEU A 259 28.41 17.19 -6.78
N VAL A 260 27.78 17.06 -5.59
CA VAL A 260 27.99 17.97 -4.47
C VAL A 260 28.21 17.21 -3.17
N LEU A 261 29.45 16.79 -2.90
CA LEU A 261 29.81 16.03 -1.71
C LEU A 261 29.34 16.65 -0.36
N PRO A 262 29.44 17.97 -0.12
CA PRO A 262 28.89 18.57 1.10
C PRO A 262 27.39 18.36 1.30
N PHE A 263 26.63 18.20 0.21
CA PHE A 263 25.21 17.88 0.26
C PHE A 263 24.94 16.51 0.92
N ASP A 264 25.73 15.49 0.57
CA ASP A 264 25.58 14.14 1.16
C ASP A 264 25.89 14.15 2.67
N VAL A 265 26.95 14.87 3.07
CA VAL A 265 27.27 15.00 4.49
C VAL A 265 26.13 15.65 5.27
N LEU A 266 25.60 16.75 4.77
CA LEU A 266 24.48 17.44 5.40
C LEU A 266 23.22 16.55 5.43
N PHE A 267 22.92 15.86 4.34
CA PHE A 267 21.76 14.94 4.27
C PHE A 267 21.90 13.80 5.28
N CYS A 268 23.07 13.17 5.38
CA CYS A 268 23.32 12.10 6.35
C CYS A 268 23.13 12.59 7.80
N LEU A 269 23.63 13.79 8.13
CA LEU A 269 23.48 14.37 9.46
C LEU A 269 21.99 14.67 9.77
N LEU A 270 21.25 15.23 8.82
CA LEU A 270 19.82 15.51 8.98
C LEU A 270 19.00 14.25 9.18
N VAL A 271 19.25 13.21 8.37
CA VAL A 271 18.56 11.91 8.51
C VAL A 271 18.89 11.25 9.83
N LEU A 272 20.18 11.23 10.22
CA LEU A 272 20.62 10.65 11.48
C LEU A 272 19.92 11.32 12.68
N PHE A 273 19.94 12.65 12.71
CA PHE A 273 19.35 13.44 13.80
C PHE A 273 17.83 13.27 13.86
N ASP A 274 17.13 13.48 12.73
CA ASP A 274 15.66 13.38 12.66
C ASP A 274 15.17 11.97 12.99
N SER A 275 15.81 10.92 12.43
CA SER A 275 15.46 9.55 12.71
C SER A 275 15.69 9.17 14.17
N THR A 276 16.86 9.55 14.75
CA THR A 276 17.16 9.27 16.15
C THR A 276 16.14 9.91 17.08
N ILE A 277 15.81 11.18 16.88
CA ILE A 277 14.78 11.87 17.69
C ILE A 277 13.43 11.18 17.57
N LYS A 278 13.03 10.81 16.35
CA LYS A 278 11.76 10.13 16.13
C LYS A 278 11.70 8.79 16.84
N GLN A 279 12.77 7.97 16.76
CA GLN A 279 12.84 6.69 17.45
C GLN A 279 12.83 6.85 18.99
N MET A 280 13.47 7.89 19.51
CA MET A 280 13.39 8.19 20.95
C MET A 280 11.96 8.58 21.38
N LYS A 281 11.25 9.36 20.58
CA LYS A 281 9.82 9.70 20.82
C LYS A 281 8.93 8.45 20.77
N ASP A 282 9.29 7.46 19.95
CA ASP A 282 8.61 6.16 19.85
C ASP A 282 9.04 5.18 20.97
N GLY A 283 9.75 5.66 22.00
CA GLY A 283 10.12 4.91 23.21
C GLY A 283 11.42 4.09 23.11
N GLN A 284 12.23 4.27 22.05
CA GLN A 284 13.53 3.60 21.97
C GLN A 284 14.56 4.33 22.85
N GLY A 285 15.40 3.55 23.57
CA GLY A 285 16.57 4.10 24.25
C GLY A 285 17.58 4.70 23.26
N PHE A 286 18.37 5.69 23.68
CA PHE A 286 19.32 6.42 22.82
C PHE A 286 20.24 5.50 21.99
N PRO A 287 20.91 4.46 22.53
CA PRO A 287 21.78 3.60 21.72
C PRO A 287 21.06 2.89 20.58
N SER A 288 19.85 2.38 20.85
CA SER A 288 19.01 1.72 19.85
C SER A 288 18.51 2.73 18.81
N ALA A 289 18.02 3.89 19.26
CA ALA A 289 17.54 4.96 18.38
C ALA A 289 18.64 5.48 17.45
N PHE A 290 19.86 5.65 17.96
CA PHE A 290 21.02 6.06 17.17
C PHE A 290 21.42 5.00 16.14
N ALA A 291 21.45 3.71 16.51
CA ALA A 291 21.72 2.62 15.58
C ALA A 291 20.67 2.56 14.46
N ILE A 292 19.37 2.74 14.77
CA ILE A 292 18.31 2.85 13.77
C ILE A 292 18.51 4.10 12.91
N GLY A 293 18.94 5.21 13.49
CA GLY A 293 19.30 6.44 12.77
C GLY A 293 20.36 6.22 11.70
N LEU A 294 21.43 5.49 12.03
CA LEU A 294 22.48 5.11 11.07
C LEU A 294 21.91 4.22 9.94
N MET A 295 21.09 3.23 10.27
CA MET A 295 20.44 2.39 9.26
C MET A 295 19.47 3.19 8.38
N SER A 296 18.85 4.24 8.93
CA SER A 296 17.93 5.12 8.21
C SER A 296 18.62 5.94 7.13
N ILE A 297 19.90 6.25 7.26
CA ILE A 297 20.70 6.86 6.19
C ILE A 297 20.71 5.93 4.99
N GLY A 298 21.13 4.67 5.16
CA GLY A 298 21.14 3.69 4.07
C GLY A 298 19.76 3.47 3.45
N ALA A 299 18.71 3.34 4.27
CA ALA A 299 17.35 3.20 3.78
C ALA A 299 16.88 4.43 2.98
N SER A 300 17.28 5.65 3.39
CA SER A 300 16.94 6.90 2.69
C SER A 300 17.63 7.01 1.33
N TYR A 301 18.89 6.61 1.23
CA TYR A 301 19.58 6.49 -0.05
C TYR A 301 18.90 5.47 -0.96
N VAL A 302 18.59 4.27 -0.46
CA VAL A 302 17.87 3.24 -1.21
C VAL A 302 16.52 3.78 -1.70
N GLN A 303 15.79 4.53 -0.87
CA GLN A 303 14.52 5.16 -1.23
C GLN A 303 14.69 6.15 -2.40
N LEU A 304 15.61 7.09 -2.28
CA LEU A 304 15.76 8.19 -3.23
C LEU A 304 16.44 7.73 -4.53
N TRP A 305 17.52 6.97 -4.43
CA TRP A 305 18.21 6.42 -5.59
C TRP A 305 17.36 5.39 -6.32
N GLY A 306 16.75 4.45 -5.59
CA GLY A 306 15.91 3.42 -6.20
C GLY A 306 14.75 4.05 -7.00
N TYR A 307 14.06 5.03 -6.42
CA TYR A 307 12.97 5.73 -7.11
C TYR A 307 13.49 6.54 -8.31
N GLY A 308 14.55 7.34 -8.12
CA GLY A 308 15.12 8.16 -9.19
C GLY A 308 15.60 7.33 -10.38
N LEU A 309 16.33 6.23 -10.12
CA LEU A 309 16.77 5.31 -11.17
C LEU A 309 15.61 4.59 -11.86
N GLY A 310 14.59 4.16 -11.10
CA GLY A 310 13.38 3.56 -11.66
C GLY A 310 12.61 4.54 -12.56
N PHE A 311 12.52 5.80 -12.15
CA PHE A 311 11.91 6.87 -12.91
C PHE A 311 12.65 7.11 -14.25
N VAL A 312 13.97 7.24 -14.21
CA VAL A 312 14.80 7.41 -15.43
C VAL A 312 14.70 6.21 -16.35
N ALA A 313 14.82 4.99 -15.80
CA ALA A 313 14.71 3.77 -16.60
C ALA A 313 13.38 3.68 -17.36
N ALA A 314 12.28 4.13 -16.75
CA ALA A 314 10.97 4.12 -17.39
C ALA A 314 10.77 5.25 -18.42
N LEU A 315 11.47 6.38 -18.29
CA LEU A 315 11.43 7.45 -19.29
C LEU A 315 11.94 6.96 -20.66
N PHE A 316 13.03 6.18 -20.65
CA PHE A 316 13.65 5.65 -21.86
C PHE A 316 13.09 4.30 -22.32
N SER A 317 12.27 3.64 -21.50
CA SER A 317 11.60 2.41 -21.89
C SER A 317 10.40 2.72 -22.80
N LYS A 318 10.45 2.19 -24.03
CA LYS A 318 9.32 2.23 -24.98
C LYS A 318 8.26 1.18 -24.63
N THR A 319 8.61 0.17 -23.83
CA THR A 319 7.71 -0.91 -23.44
C THR A 319 6.68 -0.36 -22.47
N ALA A 320 5.41 -0.37 -22.87
CA ALA A 320 4.33 -0.14 -21.94
C ALA A 320 4.48 -1.14 -20.79
N VAL A 321 4.35 -0.68 -19.56
CA VAL A 321 4.48 -1.50 -18.33
C VAL A 321 3.44 -2.65 -18.31
N SER A 322 2.52 -2.68 -19.27
CA SER A 322 1.50 -3.69 -19.48
C SER A 322 1.94 -4.99 -20.17
N GLU A 323 3.09 -5.03 -20.88
CA GLU A 323 3.38 -6.15 -21.77
C GLU A 323 4.11 -7.35 -21.16
N ASN A 324 4.49 -7.31 -19.88
CA ASN A 324 5.14 -8.45 -19.22
C ASN A 324 4.24 -9.14 -18.19
N ILE A 325 3.03 -9.52 -18.60
CA ILE A 325 2.10 -10.30 -17.77
C ILE A 325 2.56 -11.76 -17.62
N ASN A 326 3.42 -12.26 -18.51
CA ASN A 326 3.79 -13.68 -18.59
C ASN A 326 5.10 -14.06 -17.86
N ASN A 327 5.58 -13.32 -16.87
CA ASN A 327 6.79 -13.68 -16.15
C ASN A 327 6.52 -14.04 -14.69
N GLU A 328 6.97 -15.24 -14.28
CA GLU A 328 6.93 -15.85 -12.95
C GLU A 328 7.49 -15.00 -11.78
N ARG A 329 7.74 -13.71 -11.98
CA ARG A 329 8.42 -12.80 -11.04
C ARG A 329 7.56 -11.69 -10.48
N PHE A 330 6.22 -11.85 -10.44
CA PHE A 330 5.34 -10.80 -9.92
C PHE A 330 5.55 -10.52 -8.41
N TYR A 331 5.93 -11.55 -7.66
CA TYR A 331 5.99 -11.48 -6.19
C TYR A 331 7.42 -11.56 -5.62
N ASN A 332 8.46 -11.73 -6.48
CA ASN A 332 9.87 -11.82 -6.06
C ASN A 332 10.58 -10.46 -6.07
#